data_85c79c8d04701f3657b0ea0237c35c04
#
_entry.id   85c79c8d04701f3657b0ea0237c35c04
#
_cell.length_a   1.000
_cell.length_b   1.000
_cell.length_c   1.000
_cell.angle_alpha   90.00
_cell.angle_beta   90.00
_cell.angle_gamma   90.00
#
_symmetry.space_group_name_H-M   'P 1'
#
loop_
_entity.id
_entity.type
_entity.pdbx_description
1 polymer ?
#
loop_
_entity_poly.entity_id
_entity_poly.type
_entity_poly.pdbx_seq_one_letter_code
_entity_poly.pdbx_strand_id
1 'polypeptide(L)'
;DDVKEALKNIAMQIAALNPKYTERSEVSEEFIAHEKEILMAQIKNDPKESQKPEKVIEGMINGRINKEMKEICLLDQVYVKAEDGKQTVAQYVAQVAKATGSNLTIKGFVRYETGEGIEKKEENFAEEVAKQMGQ
;
A
#
# COMPACT_ATOMS: atom_id res chain seq x y z
N ASP A 1 -25.38 9.82 -10.63
CA ASP A 1 -24.91 8.51 -11.04
C ASP A 1 -23.39 8.46 -11.29
N ASP A 2 -22.76 9.56 -11.70
CA ASP A 2 -21.30 9.65 -11.87
C ASP A 2 -20.55 9.40 -10.57
N VAL A 3 -21.12 9.81 -9.43
CA VAL A 3 -20.55 9.52 -8.09
C VAL A 3 -20.57 8.03 -7.77
N LYS A 4 -21.64 7.32 -8.12
CA LYS A 4 -21.72 5.85 -7.94
C LYS A 4 -20.72 5.11 -8.80
N GLU A 5 -20.53 5.54 -10.03
CA GLU A 5 -19.52 4.98 -10.92
C GLU A 5 -18.11 5.24 -10.39
N ALA A 6 -17.85 6.45 -9.90
CA ALA A 6 -16.59 6.79 -9.27
C ALA A 6 -16.30 5.92 -8.04
N LEU A 7 -17.26 5.71 -7.17
CA LEU A 7 -17.14 4.82 -6.01
C LEU A 7 -16.83 3.38 -6.42
N LYS A 8 -17.48 2.89 -7.45
CA LYS A 8 -17.24 1.56 -8.01
C LYS A 8 -15.82 1.42 -8.58
N ASN A 9 -15.36 2.42 -9.30
CA ASN A 9 -14.01 2.45 -9.86
C ASN A 9 -12.94 2.50 -8.75
N ILE A 10 -13.17 3.27 -7.69
CA ILE A 10 -12.28 3.34 -6.53
C ILE A 10 -12.27 2.00 -5.78
N ALA A 11 -13.42 1.35 -5.62
CA ALA A 11 -13.49 0.02 -5.02
C ALA A 11 -12.68 -1.02 -5.82
N MET A 12 -12.72 -0.97 -7.15
CA MET A 12 -11.88 -1.81 -8.00
C MET A 12 -10.39 -1.50 -7.86
N GLN A 13 -10.02 -0.23 -7.70
CA GLN A 13 -8.65 0.20 -7.43
C GLN A 13 -8.14 -0.42 -6.12
N ILE A 14 -8.93 -0.35 -5.06
CA ILE A 14 -8.61 -0.92 -3.74
C ILE A 14 -8.42 -2.44 -3.84
N ALA A 15 -9.30 -3.13 -4.56
CA ALA A 15 -9.20 -4.57 -4.75
C ALA A 15 -7.96 -4.98 -5.55
N ALA A 16 -7.59 -4.20 -6.57
CA ALA A 16 -6.49 -4.51 -7.48
C ALA A 16 -5.12 -4.24 -6.85
N LEU A 17 -4.93 -3.11 -6.18
CA LEU A 17 -3.63 -2.64 -5.69
C LEU A 17 -3.44 -2.78 -4.17
N ASN A 18 -4.47 -3.19 -3.44
CA ASN A 18 -4.41 -3.44 -2.00
C ASN A 18 -3.73 -2.31 -1.19
N PRO A 19 -4.21 -1.06 -1.25
CA PRO A 19 -3.66 0.01 -0.44
C PRO A 19 -3.90 -0.25 1.05
N LYS A 20 -2.95 0.11 1.89
CA LYS A 20 -3.03 -0.06 3.35
C LYS A 20 -3.62 1.16 4.04
N TYR A 21 -3.43 2.33 3.47
CA TYR A 21 -3.88 3.61 4.01
C TYR A 21 -4.61 4.41 2.94
N THR A 22 -5.49 5.33 3.37
CA THR A 22 -6.16 6.26 2.45
C THR A 22 -5.24 7.42 2.08
N GLU A 23 -4.62 8.04 3.07
CA GLU A 23 -3.74 9.20 2.94
C GLU A 23 -2.40 8.97 3.65
N ARG A 24 -1.37 9.73 3.24
CA ARG A 24 -0.07 9.70 3.91
C ARG A 24 -0.14 10.12 5.38
N SER A 25 -1.06 10.98 5.75
CA SER A 25 -1.27 11.43 7.13
C SER A 25 -1.67 10.31 8.09
N GLU A 26 -2.23 9.22 7.60
CA GLU A 26 -2.57 8.04 8.39
C GLU A 26 -1.36 7.18 8.73
N VAL A 27 -0.25 7.34 8.01
CA VAL A 27 0.99 6.58 8.24
C VAL A 27 1.70 7.15 9.46
N SER A 28 1.98 6.29 10.46
CA SER A 28 2.66 6.71 11.67
C SER A 28 4.13 7.09 11.42
N GLU A 29 4.63 8.05 12.21
CA GLU A 29 6.05 8.41 12.18
C GLU A 29 6.95 7.24 12.58
N GLU A 30 6.49 6.38 13.47
CA GLU A 30 7.19 5.16 13.88
C GLU A 30 7.38 4.20 12.71
N PHE A 31 6.35 4.03 11.89
CA PHE A 31 6.43 3.21 10.68
C PHE A 31 7.48 3.76 9.72
N ILE A 32 7.46 5.06 9.48
CA ILE A 32 8.43 5.73 8.59
C ILE A 32 9.86 5.59 9.15
N ALA A 33 10.05 5.79 10.44
CA ALA A 33 11.34 5.64 11.10
C ALA A 33 11.88 4.21 10.98
N HIS A 34 11.02 3.21 11.19
CA HIS A 34 11.36 1.80 11.07
C HIS A 34 11.77 1.43 9.62
N GLU A 35 11.03 1.91 8.63
CA GLU A 35 11.37 1.72 7.22
C GLU A 35 12.70 2.39 6.85
N LYS A 36 12.97 3.57 7.39
CA LYS A 36 14.28 4.23 7.22
C LYS A 36 15.42 3.40 7.78
N GLU A 37 15.25 2.82 8.95
CA GLU A 37 16.26 1.94 9.57
C GLU A 37 16.53 0.71 8.71
N ILE A 38 15.49 0.07 8.21
CA ILE A 38 15.60 -1.10 7.32
C ILE A 38 16.36 -0.73 6.03
N LEU A 39 16.00 0.37 5.39
CA LEU A 39 16.65 0.85 4.18
C LEU A 39 18.11 1.25 4.42
N MET A 40 18.41 1.88 5.54
CA MET A 40 19.76 2.21 5.94
C MET A 40 20.61 0.95 6.14
N ALA A 41 20.07 -0.08 6.80
CA ALA A 41 20.75 -1.36 6.98
C ALA A 41 21.02 -2.05 5.64
N GLN A 42 20.05 -2.03 4.72
CA GLN A 42 20.23 -2.59 3.37
C GLN A 42 21.33 -1.87 2.60
N ILE A 43 21.37 -0.54 2.65
CA ILE A 43 22.39 0.27 1.98
C ILE A 43 23.77 0.01 2.58
N LYS A 44 23.90 -0.08 3.90
CA LYS A 44 25.18 -0.38 4.57
C LYS A 44 25.72 -1.76 4.24
N ASN A 45 24.84 -2.70 3.99
CA ASN A 45 25.21 -4.07 3.61
C ASN A 45 25.57 -4.22 2.12
N ASP A 46 25.26 -3.21 1.29
CA ASP A 46 25.64 -3.21 -0.12
C ASP A 46 27.01 -2.52 -0.32
N PRO A 47 28.05 -3.25 -0.76
CA PRO A 47 29.39 -2.70 -0.93
C PRO A 47 29.48 -1.52 -1.92
N LYS A 48 28.56 -1.45 -2.87
CA LYS A 48 28.51 -0.37 -3.87
C LYS A 48 27.79 0.87 -3.36
N GLU A 49 26.73 0.66 -2.60
CA GLU A 49 25.90 1.75 -2.10
C GLU A 49 26.46 2.36 -0.81
N SER A 50 27.13 1.56 0.03
CA SER A 50 27.72 2.02 1.30
C SER A 50 28.87 3.02 1.14
N GLN A 51 29.49 3.08 -0.03
CA GLN A 51 30.58 4.02 -0.32
C GLN A 51 30.11 5.40 -0.80
N LYS A 52 28.78 5.58 -0.98
CA LYS A 52 28.22 6.85 -1.43
C LYS A 52 28.23 7.89 -0.30
N PRO A 53 28.32 9.19 -0.61
CA PRO A 53 28.21 10.25 0.38
C PRO A 53 26.89 10.18 1.16
N GLU A 54 26.93 10.55 2.43
CA GLU A 54 25.77 10.49 3.33
C GLU A 54 24.53 11.19 2.77
N LYS A 55 24.71 12.38 2.18
CA LYS A 55 23.60 13.12 1.53
C LYS A 55 22.95 12.35 0.37
N VAL A 56 23.73 11.57 -0.36
CA VAL A 56 23.23 10.72 -1.45
C VAL A 56 22.43 9.57 -0.87
N ILE A 57 22.92 8.96 0.20
CA ILE A 57 22.23 7.88 0.92
C ILE A 57 20.89 8.35 1.49
N GLU A 58 20.86 9.53 2.14
CA GLU A 58 19.62 10.14 2.62
C GLU A 58 18.62 10.39 1.48
N GLY A 59 19.07 10.92 0.36
CA GLY A 59 18.26 11.14 -0.82
C GLY A 59 17.68 9.83 -1.39
N MET A 60 18.47 8.75 -1.40
CA MET A 60 18.04 7.42 -1.83
C MET A 60 16.97 6.85 -0.88
N ILE A 61 17.15 6.98 0.42
CA ILE A 61 16.20 6.52 1.44
C ILE A 61 14.89 7.28 1.30
N ASN A 62 14.92 8.59 1.21
CA ASN A 62 13.74 9.42 1.03
C ASN A 62 13.00 9.09 -0.28
N GLY A 63 13.73 8.85 -1.36
CA GLY A 63 13.17 8.43 -2.64
C GLY A 63 12.47 7.07 -2.57
N ARG A 64 13.07 6.09 -1.91
CA ARG A 64 12.47 4.77 -1.69
C ARG A 64 11.24 4.83 -0.81
N ILE A 65 11.27 5.62 0.26
CA ILE A 65 10.11 5.84 1.14
C ILE A 65 8.97 6.51 0.39
N ASN A 66 9.24 7.55 -0.40
CA ASN A 66 8.22 8.21 -1.21
C ASN A 66 7.58 7.26 -2.23
N LYS A 67 8.37 6.37 -2.83
CA LYS A 67 7.87 5.34 -3.73
C LYS A 67 6.95 4.36 -3.00
N GLU A 68 7.37 3.90 -1.82
CA GLU A 68 6.57 3.00 -0.99
C GLU A 68 5.26 3.65 -0.56
N MET A 69 5.27 4.92 -0.15
CA MET A 69 4.07 5.69 0.19
C MET A 69 3.07 5.77 -0.98
N LYS A 70 3.58 5.92 -2.20
CA LYS A 70 2.73 5.89 -3.41
C LYS A 70 2.08 4.53 -3.66
N GLU A 71 2.67 3.46 -3.17
CA GLU A 71 2.13 2.10 -3.31
C GLU A 71 1.11 1.76 -2.21
N ILE A 72 1.32 2.24 -0.99
CA ILE A 72 0.47 1.89 0.17
C ILE A 72 -0.66 2.86 0.45
N CYS A 73 -0.58 4.11 -0.03
CA CYS A 73 -1.60 5.13 0.17
C CYS A 73 -2.52 5.21 -1.06
N LEU A 74 -3.82 4.98 -0.87
CA LEU A 74 -4.81 4.94 -1.96
C LEU A 74 -4.77 6.20 -2.83
N LEU A 75 -4.78 7.38 -2.22
CA LEU A 75 -4.83 8.65 -2.95
C LEU A 75 -3.56 8.93 -3.75
N ASP A 76 -2.43 8.36 -3.37
CA ASP A 76 -1.15 8.53 -4.06
C ASP A 76 -0.91 7.45 -5.14
N GLN A 77 -1.70 6.38 -5.15
CA GLN A 77 -1.61 5.34 -6.17
C GLN A 77 -2.01 5.87 -7.54
N VAL A 78 -1.38 5.35 -8.58
CA VAL A 78 -1.82 5.60 -9.96
C VAL A 78 -3.16 4.92 -10.19
N TYR A 79 -4.12 5.67 -10.70
CA TYR A 79 -5.45 5.14 -11.03
C TYR A 79 -5.36 4.11 -12.17
N VAL A 80 -5.85 2.89 -11.93
CA VAL A 80 -5.71 1.77 -12.89
C VAL A 80 -6.43 1.99 -14.22
N LYS A 81 -7.47 2.82 -14.23
CA LYS A 81 -8.20 3.21 -15.42
C LYS A 81 -7.75 4.56 -16.01
N ALA A 82 -6.65 5.12 -15.53
CA ALA A 82 -6.13 6.37 -16.05
C ALA A 82 -5.76 6.23 -17.53
N GLU A 83 -6.33 7.09 -18.37
CA GLU A 83 -6.07 7.07 -19.82
C GLU A 83 -4.61 7.40 -20.15
N ASP A 84 -4.00 8.28 -19.38
CA ASP A 84 -2.61 8.69 -19.53
C ASP A 84 -1.59 7.81 -18.76
N GLY A 85 -2.10 6.87 -17.95
CA GLY A 85 -1.28 6.02 -17.10
C GLY A 85 -0.52 6.76 -15.98
N LYS A 86 -0.85 8.03 -15.72
CA LYS A 86 -0.17 8.90 -14.75
C LYS A 86 -1.09 9.52 -13.72
N GLN A 87 -2.38 9.61 -13.99
CA GLN A 87 -3.37 10.19 -13.10
C GLN A 87 -3.41 9.40 -11.78
N THR A 88 -3.31 10.10 -10.65
CA THR A 88 -3.45 9.49 -9.32
C THR A 88 -4.93 9.37 -8.94
N VAL A 89 -5.22 8.53 -7.95
CA VAL A 89 -6.58 8.40 -7.39
C VAL A 89 -7.07 9.75 -6.84
N ALA A 90 -6.23 10.53 -6.19
CA ALA A 90 -6.56 11.87 -5.71
C ALA A 90 -6.98 12.80 -6.85
N GLN A 91 -6.27 12.78 -7.96
CA GLN A 91 -6.60 13.57 -9.16
C GLN A 91 -7.92 13.11 -9.79
N TYR A 92 -8.17 11.81 -9.85
CA TYR A 92 -9.43 11.26 -10.33
C TYR A 92 -10.62 11.70 -9.47
N VAL A 93 -10.51 11.62 -8.14
CA VAL A 93 -11.54 12.09 -7.21
C VAL A 93 -11.80 13.58 -7.37
N ALA A 94 -10.76 14.39 -7.50
CA ALA A 94 -10.88 15.83 -7.75
C ALA A 94 -11.57 16.12 -9.08
N GLN A 95 -11.28 15.37 -10.13
CA GLN A 95 -11.92 15.47 -11.43
C GLN A 95 -13.42 15.17 -11.35
N VAL A 96 -13.81 14.10 -10.68
CA VAL A 96 -15.22 13.72 -10.46
C VAL A 96 -15.94 14.76 -9.62
N ALA A 97 -15.33 15.26 -8.56
CA ALA A 97 -15.88 16.32 -7.72
C ALA A 97 -16.16 17.60 -8.53
N LYS A 98 -15.25 17.98 -9.39
CA LYS A 98 -15.41 19.14 -10.29
C LYS A 98 -16.51 18.94 -11.33
N ALA A 99 -16.57 17.76 -11.93
CA ALA A 99 -17.57 17.42 -12.95
C ALA A 99 -18.99 17.38 -12.38
N THR A 100 -19.16 16.91 -11.15
CA THR A 100 -20.46 16.81 -10.46
C THR A 100 -20.83 18.05 -9.67
N GLY A 101 -19.93 19.02 -9.50
CA GLY A 101 -20.09 20.18 -8.65
C GLY A 101 -20.17 19.84 -7.16
N SER A 102 -19.75 18.66 -6.76
CA SER A 102 -19.79 18.14 -5.39
C SER A 102 -18.44 18.18 -4.73
N ASN A 103 -18.41 18.32 -3.40
CA ASN A 103 -17.21 18.25 -2.60
C ASN A 103 -16.96 16.80 -2.16
N LEU A 104 -16.23 16.04 -2.96
CA LEU A 104 -15.96 14.62 -2.71
C LEU A 104 -14.59 14.44 -2.05
N THR A 105 -14.59 13.69 -0.95
CA THR A 105 -13.36 13.24 -0.27
C THR A 105 -13.46 11.76 0.09
N ILE A 106 -12.33 11.06 0.05
CA ILE A 106 -12.25 9.69 0.54
C ILE A 106 -11.72 9.76 1.98
N LYS A 107 -12.56 9.37 2.96
CA LYS A 107 -12.19 9.36 4.37
C LYS A 107 -11.56 8.03 4.81
N GLY A 108 -11.92 6.94 4.16
CA GLY A 108 -11.43 5.64 4.51
C GLY A 108 -12.04 4.55 3.63
N PHE A 109 -11.55 3.35 3.80
CA PHE A 109 -12.04 2.15 3.12
C PHE A 109 -11.84 0.93 4.01
N VAL A 110 -12.61 -0.12 3.72
CA VAL A 110 -12.43 -1.45 4.30
C VAL A 110 -12.29 -2.45 3.15
N ARG A 111 -11.24 -3.26 3.20
CA ARG A 111 -11.01 -4.35 2.27
C ARG A 111 -11.11 -5.67 3.00
N TYR A 112 -11.93 -6.55 2.49
CA TYR A 112 -12.05 -7.92 2.98
C TYR A 112 -11.29 -8.87 2.05
N GLU A 113 -10.47 -9.72 2.65
CA GLU A 113 -9.77 -10.78 1.96
C GLU A 113 -10.13 -12.12 2.61
N THR A 114 -10.35 -13.14 1.79
CA THR A 114 -10.68 -14.48 2.30
C THR A 114 -9.53 -15.02 3.15
N GLY A 115 -9.81 -15.34 4.41
CA GLY A 115 -8.83 -15.82 5.37
C GLY A 115 -8.08 -14.73 6.14
N GLU A 116 -8.34 -13.44 5.88
CA GLU A 116 -7.75 -12.34 6.65
C GLU A 116 -8.27 -12.35 8.10
N GLY A 117 -7.37 -12.25 9.05
CA GLY A 117 -7.69 -12.28 10.48
C GLY A 117 -8.04 -13.66 11.04
N ILE A 118 -8.02 -14.69 10.22
CA ILE A 118 -8.14 -16.07 10.66
C ILE A 118 -6.73 -16.63 10.87
N GLU A 119 -6.43 -17.08 12.10
CA GLU A 119 -5.20 -17.84 12.33
C GLU A 119 -5.24 -19.09 11.46
N LYS A 120 -4.27 -19.17 10.54
CA LYS A 120 -4.02 -20.42 9.83
C LYS A 120 -3.54 -21.42 10.87
N LYS A 121 -4.40 -22.38 11.22
CA LYS A 121 -3.92 -23.60 11.87
C LYS A 121 -2.91 -24.22 10.92
N GLU A 122 -1.64 -24.21 11.30
CA GLU A 122 -0.68 -25.13 10.72
C GLU A 122 -1.17 -26.53 11.07
N GLU A 123 -2.00 -27.08 10.20
CA GLU A 123 -2.30 -28.49 10.27
C GLU A 123 -1.02 -29.22 9.90
N ASN A 124 -0.29 -29.65 10.91
CA ASN A 124 0.79 -30.59 10.69
C ASN A 124 0.15 -31.95 10.35
N PHE A 125 -0.13 -32.14 9.09
CA PHE A 125 -0.78 -33.33 8.56
C PHE A 125 -0.03 -34.61 8.95
N ALA A 126 1.28 -34.55 9.08
CA ALA A 126 2.12 -35.63 9.54
C ALA A 126 1.85 -36.00 11.01
N GLU A 127 1.64 -35.02 11.89
CA GLU A 127 1.28 -35.27 13.29
C GLU A 127 -0.13 -35.83 13.45
N GLU A 128 -1.09 -35.35 12.67
CA GLU A 128 -2.46 -35.90 12.69
C GLU A 128 -2.49 -37.34 12.24
N VAL A 129 -1.81 -37.68 11.16
CA VAL A 129 -1.67 -39.04 10.68
C VAL A 129 -0.99 -39.95 11.71
N ALA A 130 0.08 -39.47 12.36
CA ALA A 130 0.77 -40.21 13.42
C ALA A 130 -0.12 -40.46 14.63
N LYS A 131 -0.95 -39.49 15.03
CA LYS A 131 -1.94 -39.67 16.13
C LYS A 131 -3.03 -40.71 15.79
N GLN A 132 -3.50 -40.74 14.54
CA GLN A 132 -4.50 -41.69 14.09
C GLN A 132 -3.94 -43.11 13.97
N MET A 133 -2.67 -43.26 13.65
CA MET A 133 -2.01 -44.55 13.50
C MET A 133 -1.51 -45.14 14.84
N GLY A 134 -1.44 -44.33 15.89
CA GLY A 134 -0.98 -44.73 17.23
C GLY A 134 -2.07 -45.28 18.15
N GLN A 135 -3.27 -45.59 17.63
CA GLN A 135 -4.35 -46.23 18.40
C GLN A 135 -4.38 -47.71 18.17
#